data_8c596748a21a4e0f7e7e293871e8f60d
#
_entry.id   8c596748a21a4e0f7e7e293871e8f60d
#
_cell.length_a   1.000
_cell.length_b   1.000
_cell.length_c   1.000
_cell.angle_alpha   90.00
_cell.angle_beta   90.00
_cell.angle_gamma   90.00
#
_symmetry.space_group_name_H-M   'P 1'
#
loop_
_entity.id
_entity.type
_entity.pdbx_description
1 polymer ?
#
loop_
_entity_poly.entity_id
_entity_poly.type
_entity_poly.pdbx_seq_one_letter_code
_entity_poly.pdbx_strand_id
1 'polypeptide(L)'
;MHSAEKRRAALAALAWAAGAVGLAWLPAAQRSLPFLGVLRGPLGPVLLVVGGCVAASRWLDRPLRLGDPGPWRLFVSGALLFLALGSHYGSGLRVSGDEPHYLMMARSLWQEGDLDLRDNFAREDWLADTPGPVAPHYGAPRKDGRPFPAHSPGLPFLLAPIYAAGGRLACIAALAMAAAFLCVVVHGLALRTAGEPAAGLLAWAAAAGPPVLFYGFHIYTEVPSALALAASLALLLSAPGPGLAALAGLLASALPWLHVKMIPAAVALGLVAILHLPRRPLAAFFAVVTAMAAGYGWFSHAVFGTWSPLARYGGLPQDATSGSPLRAVLGLLFDRSFGLLPYAPVFLLALAAFSSRAWWKSRDAVSQALVGLAVLAPVLTWRMWWGGQCPPARFLVPLVPLLSVALSTRAALPVRGLMRWRWPLVGTGTALALFMAARPGELMLLNRGDRPTRVWEALSGDTAVGRYLPSLVQPDPVEIRVAVVWAMATVLLIVLDRLAVRRDPVDAWFRGMGLPVLLLVAVGVLVDFWARG
;
A
#
# COMPACT_ATOMS: atom_id res chain seq x y z
N MET A 1 -28.11 18.87 -26.26
CA MET A 1 -26.98 18.02 -26.66
C MET A 1 -26.41 17.15 -25.52
N HIS A 2 -26.24 17.67 -24.30
CA HIS A 2 -25.61 16.94 -23.21
C HIS A 2 -26.30 15.65 -22.72
N SER A 3 -27.64 15.55 -22.67
CA SER A 3 -28.36 14.38 -22.12
C SER A 3 -28.31 13.16 -23.04
N ALA A 4 -28.41 13.36 -24.35
CA ALA A 4 -28.36 12.26 -25.33
C ALA A 4 -26.96 11.63 -25.47
N GLU A 5 -25.89 12.44 -25.40
CA GLU A 5 -24.52 11.95 -25.40
C GLU A 5 -24.19 11.11 -24.16
N LYS A 6 -24.69 11.53 -23.00
CA LYS A 6 -24.48 10.79 -21.73
C LYS A 6 -25.23 9.48 -21.73
N ARG A 7 -26.44 9.43 -22.22
CA ARG A 7 -27.21 8.19 -22.42
C ARG A 7 -26.50 7.24 -23.36
N ARG A 8 -25.97 7.72 -24.49
CA ARG A 8 -25.18 6.91 -25.43
C ARG A 8 -23.91 6.35 -24.77
N ALA A 9 -23.18 7.14 -23.97
CA ALA A 9 -22.00 6.68 -23.26
C ALA A 9 -22.32 5.65 -22.16
N ALA A 10 -23.45 5.78 -21.48
CA ALA A 10 -23.90 4.80 -20.48
C ALA A 10 -24.30 3.48 -21.15
N LEU A 11 -25.08 3.54 -22.22
CA LEU A 11 -25.47 2.38 -23.01
C LEU A 11 -24.25 1.67 -23.63
N ALA A 12 -23.27 2.43 -24.12
CA ALA A 12 -22.02 1.88 -24.63
C ALA A 12 -21.24 1.12 -23.56
N ALA A 13 -21.14 1.64 -22.32
CA ALA A 13 -20.45 0.96 -21.22
C ALA A 13 -21.12 -0.39 -20.86
N LEU A 14 -22.46 -0.40 -20.80
CA LEU A 14 -23.22 -1.64 -20.57
C LEU A 14 -23.07 -2.62 -21.73
N ALA A 15 -23.19 -2.14 -22.97
CA ALA A 15 -23.05 -2.96 -24.16
C ALA A 15 -21.65 -3.60 -24.27
N TRP A 16 -20.59 -2.85 -23.92
CA TRP A 16 -19.22 -3.37 -23.86
C TRP A 16 -19.07 -4.44 -22.79
N ALA A 17 -19.57 -4.22 -21.55
CA ALA A 17 -19.49 -5.20 -20.48
C ALA A 17 -20.27 -6.49 -20.84
N ALA A 18 -21.51 -6.34 -21.31
CA ALA A 18 -22.35 -7.46 -21.72
C ALA A 18 -21.77 -8.19 -22.95
N GLY A 19 -21.27 -7.43 -23.94
CA GLY A 19 -20.62 -8.00 -25.12
C GLY A 19 -19.36 -8.78 -24.80
N ALA A 20 -18.49 -8.28 -23.91
CA ALA A 20 -17.29 -8.99 -23.48
C ALA A 20 -17.62 -10.31 -22.76
N VAL A 21 -18.59 -10.28 -21.84
CA VAL A 21 -19.06 -11.48 -21.14
C VAL A 21 -19.73 -12.44 -22.11
N GLY A 22 -20.58 -11.95 -23.02
CA GLY A 22 -21.23 -12.79 -24.06
C GLY A 22 -20.22 -13.44 -25.00
N LEU A 23 -19.22 -12.69 -25.47
CA LEU A 23 -18.13 -13.23 -26.32
C LEU A 23 -17.35 -14.33 -25.61
N ALA A 24 -17.16 -14.26 -24.30
CA ALA A 24 -16.47 -15.29 -23.53
C ALA A 24 -17.17 -16.67 -23.64
N TRP A 25 -18.47 -16.71 -23.92
CA TRP A 25 -19.24 -17.95 -24.06
C TRP A 25 -19.28 -18.51 -25.49
N LEU A 26 -18.76 -17.78 -26.48
CA LEU A 26 -18.72 -18.25 -27.86
C LEU A 26 -17.50 -19.16 -28.11
N PRO A 27 -17.68 -20.41 -28.58
CA PRO A 27 -16.56 -21.33 -28.80
C PRO A 27 -15.50 -20.81 -29.79
N ALA A 28 -15.91 -20.06 -30.80
CA ALA A 28 -14.99 -19.45 -31.76
C ALA A 28 -14.12 -18.37 -31.11
N ALA A 29 -14.72 -17.52 -30.27
CA ALA A 29 -13.97 -16.49 -29.55
C ALA A 29 -12.96 -17.08 -28.56
N GLN A 30 -13.29 -18.18 -27.89
CA GLN A 30 -12.37 -18.86 -26.99
C GLN A 30 -11.15 -19.47 -27.69
N ARG A 31 -11.36 -20.07 -28.85
CA ARG A 31 -10.25 -20.62 -29.65
C ARG A 31 -9.30 -19.52 -30.10
N SER A 32 -9.83 -18.36 -30.47
CA SER A 32 -9.05 -17.23 -30.96
C SER A 32 -8.47 -16.34 -29.86
N LEU A 33 -9.21 -16.18 -28.77
CA LEU A 33 -8.94 -15.26 -27.65
C LEU A 33 -9.14 -15.98 -26.30
N PRO A 34 -8.26 -16.94 -25.92
CA PRO A 34 -8.42 -17.76 -24.71
C PRO A 34 -8.52 -16.95 -23.42
N PHE A 35 -7.90 -15.75 -23.36
CA PHE A 35 -7.99 -14.85 -22.20
C PHE A 35 -9.44 -14.49 -21.83
N LEU A 36 -10.39 -14.50 -22.78
CA LEU A 36 -11.81 -14.28 -22.48
C LEU A 36 -12.40 -15.33 -21.53
N GLY A 37 -11.79 -16.52 -21.46
CA GLY A 37 -12.18 -17.57 -20.51
C GLY A 37 -12.13 -17.14 -19.03
N VAL A 38 -11.36 -16.09 -18.71
CA VAL A 38 -11.35 -15.44 -17.38
C VAL A 38 -12.75 -14.91 -17.01
N LEU A 39 -13.52 -14.41 -17.97
CA LEU A 39 -14.86 -13.83 -17.76
C LEU A 39 -15.97 -14.88 -17.56
N ARG A 40 -15.68 -16.16 -17.70
CA ARG A 40 -16.62 -17.24 -17.36
C ARG A 40 -16.69 -17.53 -15.86
N GLY A 41 -15.71 -17.04 -15.10
CA GLY A 41 -15.69 -17.10 -13.65
C GLY A 41 -16.33 -15.87 -12.99
N PRO A 42 -16.06 -15.66 -11.70
CA PRO A 42 -16.61 -14.54 -10.91
C PRO A 42 -16.34 -13.15 -11.49
N LEU A 43 -15.30 -13.00 -12.31
CA LEU A 43 -14.97 -11.70 -12.95
C LEU A 43 -16.00 -11.27 -14.00
N GLY A 44 -16.72 -12.18 -14.62
CA GLY A 44 -17.80 -11.84 -15.56
C GLY A 44 -18.91 -11.02 -14.89
N PRO A 45 -19.59 -11.54 -13.86
CA PRO A 45 -20.55 -10.78 -13.06
C PRO A 45 -19.99 -9.48 -12.49
N VAL A 46 -18.75 -9.48 -11.99
CA VAL A 46 -18.09 -8.26 -11.48
C VAL A 46 -17.98 -7.22 -12.59
N LEU A 47 -17.57 -7.58 -13.79
CA LEU A 47 -17.49 -6.67 -14.95
C LEU A 47 -18.86 -6.08 -15.30
N LEU A 48 -19.92 -6.88 -15.24
CA LEU A 48 -21.30 -6.41 -15.48
C LEU A 48 -21.73 -5.41 -14.43
N VAL A 49 -21.45 -5.67 -13.16
CA VAL A 49 -21.76 -4.73 -12.06
C VAL A 49 -20.96 -3.43 -12.21
N VAL A 50 -19.67 -3.51 -12.49
CA VAL A 50 -18.83 -2.32 -12.73
C VAL A 50 -19.33 -1.52 -13.94
N GLY A 51 -19.66 -2.21 -15.05
CA GLY A 51 -20.26 -1.58 -16.21
C GLY A 51 -21.57 -0.88 -15.89
N GLY A 52 -22.43 -1.51 -15.09
CA GLY A 52 -23.68 -0.94 -14.58
C GLY A 52 -23.45 0.31 -13.71
N CYS A 53 -22.51 0.25 -12.78
CA CYS A 53 -22.16 1.40 -11.94
C CYS A 53 -21.60 2.58 -12.76
N VAL A 54 -20.75 2.31 -13.75
CA VAL A 54 -20.25 3.34 -14.68
C VAL A 54 -21.39 3.94 -15.49
N ALA A 55 -22.31 3.12 -15.99
CA ALA A 55 -23.48 3.57 -16.73
C ALA A 55 -24.40 4.44 -15.85
N ALA A 56 -24.72 4.00 -14.64
CA ALA A 56 -25.54 4.72 -13.68
C ALA A 56 -24.89 6.06 -13.29
N SER A 57 -23.60 6.09 -13.03
CA SER A 57 -22.88 7.34 -12.70
C SER A 57 -22.93 8.37 -13.82
N ARG A 58 -23.04 7.93 -15.08
CA ARG A 58 -23.17 8.81 -16.25
C ARG A 58 -24.61 9.25 -16.53
N TRP A 59 -25.57 8.40 -16.13
CA TRP A 59 -27.00 8.71 -16.28
C TRP A 59 -27.48 9.74 -15.24
N LEU A 60 -27.02 9.60 -13.99
CA LEU A 60 -27.45 10.41 -12.84
C LEU A 60 -26.92 11.86 -12.85
N ASP A 61 -26.52 12.39 -13.93
CA ASP A 61 -26.23 13.78 -14.35
C ASP A 61 -25.86 14.85 -13.31
N ARG A 62 -25.80 14.50 -12.04
CA ARG A 62 -25.35 15.40 -10.98
C ARG A 62 -23.89 15.04 -10.65
N PRO A 63 -22.92 15.96 -10.88
CA PRO A 63 -21.67 15.81 -10.19
C PRO A 63 -22.05 15.72 -8.71
N LEU A 64 -21.74 14.57 -8.07
CA LEU A 64 -21.79 14.50 -6.62
C LEU A 64 -20.89 15.63 -6.12
N ARG A 65 -21.51 16.77 -5.79
CA ARG A 65 -20.85 17.84 -5.06
C ARG A 65 -20.67 17.31 -3.65
N LEU A 66 -19.71 16.41 -3.51
CA LEU A 66 -19.25 15.96 -2.22
C LEU A 66 -18.52 17.16 -1.61
N GLY A 67 -19.24 17.88 -0.74
CA GLY A 67 -18.60 18.83 0.17
C GLY A 67 -17.54 18.11 0.99
N ASP A 68 -16.64 18.85 1.59
CA ASP A 68 -15.70 18.27 2.54
C ASP A 68 -16.50 17.69 3.73
N PRO A 69 -16.47 16.36 3.96
CA PRO A 69 -17.16 15.76 5.09
C PRO A 69 -16.54 16.16 6.44
N GLY A 70 -15.35 16.77 6.41
CA GLY A 70 -14.56 17.16 7.56
C GLY A 70 -13.77 15.98 8.16
N PRO A 71 -12.65 16.28 8.86
CA PRO A 71 -11.72 15.27 9.34
C PRO A 71 -12.33 14.29 10.34
N TRP A 72 -13.27 14.74 11.18
CA TRP A 72 -13.92 13.88 12.18
C TRP A 72 -14.79 12.80 11.53
N ARG A 73 -15.62 13.15 10.56
CA ARG A 73 -16.46 12.16 9.86
C ARG A 73 -15.62 11.15 9.10
N LEU A 74 -14.54 11.61 8.47
CA LEU A 74 -13.59 10.74 7.79
C LEU A 74 -12.88 9.80 8.75
N PHE A 75 -12.48 10.30 9.93
CA PHE A 75 -11.90 9.50 10.98
C PHE A 75 -12.87 8.40 11.46
N VAL A 76 -14.09 8.77 11.79
CA VAL A 76 -15.11 7.81 12.27
C VAL A 76 -15.42 6.77 11.20
N SER A 77 -15.55 7.18 9.92
CA SER A 77 -15.79 6.24 8.81
C SER A 77 -14.63 5.26 8.64
N GLY A 78 -13.40 5.74 8.69
CA GLY A 78 -12.19 4.90 8.65
C GLY A 78 -12.09 3.98 9.86
N ALA A 79 -12.34 4.50 11.07
CA ALA A 79 -12.32 3.73 12.31
C ALA A 79 -13.34 2.58 12.29
N LEU A 80 -14.57 2.86 11.86
CA LEU A 80 -15.60 1.82 11.71
C LEU A 80 -15.19 0.74 10.71
N LEU A 81 -14.62 1.14 9.55
CA LEU A 81 -14.13 0.20 8.54
C LEU A 81 -13.03 -0.71 9.12
N PHE A 82 -11.95 -0.11 9.64
CA PHE A 82 -10.80 -0.88 10.11
C PHE A 82 -11.09 -1.68 11.37
N LEU A 83 -11.92 -1.16 12.30
CA LEU A 83 -12.34 -1.90 13.49
C LEU A 83 -13.25 -3.09 13.14
N ALA A 84 -14.17 -2.93 12.19
CA ALA A 84 -15.03 -4.04 11.75
C ALA A 84 -14.20 -5.18 11.13
N LEU A 85 -13.25 -4.82 10.23
CA LEU A 85 -12.35 -5.80 9.61
C LEU A 85 -11.40 -6.40 10.65
N GLY A 86 -10.87 -5.59 11.56
CA GLY A 86 -9.98 -6.01 12.64
C GLY A 86 -10.66 -6.96 13.62
N SER A 87 -11.92 -6.71 13.99
CA SER A 87 -12.72 -7.62 14.81
C SER A 87 -12.92 -8.96 14.14
N HIS A 88 -13.26 -8.95 12.84
CA HIS A 88 -13.41 -10.17 12.05
C HIS A 88 -12.08 -10.94 11.97
N TYR A 89 -10.98 -10.25 11.71
CA TYR A 89 -9.63 -10.83 11.68
C TYR A 89 -9.21 -11.39 13.04
N GLY A 90 -9.50 -10.66 14.13
CA GLY A 90 -9.10 -11.00 15.49
C GLY A 90 -9.85 -12.19 16.09
N SER A 91 -11.08 -12.48 15.61
CA SER A 91 -12.00 -13.45 16.18
C SER A 91 -11.70 -14.92 15.87
N GLY A 92 -10.45 -15.38 15.97
CA GLY A 92 -10.10 -16.80 15.89
C GLY A 92 -9.21 -17.20 14.73
N LEU A 93 -8.69 -16.23 13.99
CA LEU A 93 -7.74 -16.51 12.91
C LEU A 93 -6.30 -16.64 13.45
N ARG A 94 -5.53 -17.53 12.85
CA ARG A 94 -4.10 -17.63 13.10
C ARG A 94 -3.43 -16.31 12.72
N VAL A 95 -2.55 -15.82 13.58
CA VAL A 95 -1.61 -14.76 13.21
C VAL A 95 -0.56 -15.32 12.25
N SER A 96 -0.01 -14.48 11.39
CA SER A 96 0.98 -14.91 10.41
C SER A 96 2.13 -13.91 10.25
N GLY A 97 3.21 -14.37 9.66
CA GLY A 97 4.39 -13.55 9.45
C GLY A 97 4.99 -13.05 10.78
N ASP A 98 5.14 -11.74 10.91
CA ASP A 98 5.83 -11.11 12.05
C ASP A 98 4.92 -10.90 13.28
N GLU A 99 3.59 -11.02 13.14
CA GLU A 99 2.63 -10.67 14.18
C GLU A 99 2.84 -11.40 15.51
N PRO A 100 3.00 -12.75 15.53
CA PRO A 100 3.16 -13.48 16.79
C PRO A 100 4.41 -13.04 17.56
N HIS A 101 5.47 -12.67 16.84
CA HIS A 101 6.69 -12.18 17.46
C HIS A 101 6.51 -10.82 18.11
N TYR A 102 5.81 -9.90 17.45
CA TYR A 102 5.50 -8.59 18.04
C TYR A 102 4.60 -8.72 19.27
N LEU A 103 3.61 -9.62 19.25
CA LEU A 103 2.74 -9.88 20.40
C LEU A 103 3.52 -10.48 21.57
N MET A 104 4.36 -11.48 21.32
CA MET A 104 5.19 -12.06 22.38
C MET A 104 6.17 -11.03 22.96
N MET A 105 6.81 -10.20 22.12
CA MET A 105 7.67 -9.12 22.61
C MET A 105 6.88 -8.12 23.46
N ALA A 106 5.67 -7.75 23.07
CA ALA A 106 4.80 -6.85 23.84
C ALA A 106 4.38 -7.48 25.19
N ARG A 107 4.08 -8.77 25.18
CA ARG A 107 3.73 -9.55 26.38
C ARG A 107 4.91 -9.65 27.35
N SER A 108 6.12 -10.02 26.85
CA SER A 108 7.33 -10.11 27.66
C SER A 108 7.68 -8.75 28.29
N LEU A 109 7.63 -7.68 27.53
CA LEU A 109 7.81 -6.31 28.05
C LEU A 109 6.82 -5.96 29.16
N TRP A 110 5.56 -6.37 29.04
CA TRP A 110 4.55 -6.10 30.05
C TRP A 110 4.70 -6.97 31.31
N GLN A 111 4.93 -8.27 31.14
CA GLN A 111 4.90 -9.24 32.24
C GLN A 111 6.26 -9.37 32.94
N GLU A 112 7.35 -9.27 32.19
CA GLU A 112 8.70 -9.59 32.63
C GLU A 112 9.64 -8.37 32.58
N GLY A 113 9.26 -7.33 31.82
CA GLY A 113 10.04 -6.09 31.70
C GLY A 113 11.25 -6.23 30.76
N ASP A 114 11.30 -7.29 29.93
CA ASP A 114 12.43 -7.54 29.04
C ASP A 114 12.03 -7.99 27.64
N LEU A 115 13.01 -8.36 26.82
CA LEU A 115 12.87 -8.87 25.45
C LEU A 115 13.63 -10.21 25.27
N ASP A 116 13.83 -10.96 26.35
CA ASP A 116 14.37 -12.31 26.29
C ASP A 116 13.23 -13.31 26.11
N LEU A 117 12.97 -13.71 24.88
CA LEU A 117 11.83 -14.57 24.55
C LEU A 117 12.09 -16.08 24.75
N ARG A 118 13.22 -16.50 25.34
CA ARG A 118 13.54 -17.93 25.49
C ARG A 118 12.55 -18.64 26.39
N ASP A 119 12.22 -18.03 27.50
CA ASP A 119 11.27 -18.56 28.48
C ASP A 119 9.83 -18.42 27.99
N ASN A 120 9.47 -17.37 27.24
CA ASN A 120 8.17 -17.24 26.56
C ASN A 120 7.99 -18.37 25.52
N PHE A 121 9.04 -18.72 24.76
CA PHE A 121 9.01 -19.88 23.87
C PHE A 121 8.94 -21.20 24.65
N ALA A 122 9.65 -21.34 25.75
CA ALA A 122 9.59 -22.55 26.58
C ALA A 122 8.21 -22.77 27.22
N ARG A 123 7.50 -21.70 27.56
CA ARG A 123 6.12 -21.73 28.13
C ARG A 123 5.03 -21.77 27.05
N GLU A 124 5.38 -21.70 25.76
CA GLU A 124 4.44 -21.61 24.64
C GLU A 124 3.47 -20.41 24.76
N ASP A 125 3.99 -19.26 25.22
CA ASP A 125 3.18 -18.06 25.49
C ASP A 125 2.40 -17.53 24.28
N TRP A 126 2.82 -17.88 23.05
CA TRP A 126 2.10 -17.55 21.81
C TRP A 126 0.70 -18.16 21.74
N LEU A 127 0.42 -19.25 22.48
CA LEU A 127 -0.91 -19.89 22.50
C LEU A 127 -2.01 -18.98 23.04
N ALA A 128 -1.65 -17.92 23.77
CA ALA A 128 -2.61 -16.91 24.20
C ALA A 128 -3.19 -16.11 23.01
N ASP A 129 -2.44 -15.99 21.93
CA ASP A 129 -2.76 -15.11 20.81
C ASP A 129 -3.03 -15.86 19.50
N THR A 130 -2.50 -17.08 19.33
CA THR A 130 -2.63 -17.87 18.12
C THR A 130 -2.63 -19.38 18.37
N PRO A 131 -3.59 -20.12 17.79
CA PRO A 131 -3.56 -21.56 17.82
C PRO A 131 -2.53 -22.10 16.83
N GLY A 132 -1.45 -22.65 17.30
CA GLY A 132 -0.46 -23.35 16.48
C GLY A 132 0.97 -22.93 16.78
N PRO A 133 1.95 -23.72 16.33
CA PRO A 133 3.33 -23.51 16.68
C PRO A 133 3.89 -22.23 16.05
N VAL A 134 4.66 -21.49 16.82
CA VAL A 134 5.44 -20.33 16.39
C VAL A 134 6.91 -20.67 16.57
N ALA A 135 7.67 -20.67 15.47
CA ALA A 135 9.11 -20.90 15.53
C ALA A 135 9.85 -19.63 15.99
N PRO A 136 10.88 -19.75 16.83
CA PRO A 136 11.72 -18.63 17.21
C PRO A 136 12.34 -17.94 15.98
N HIS A 137 12.32 -16.60 16.01
CA HIS A 137 12.98 -15.79 14.99
C HIS A 137 13.93 -14.80 15.67
N TYR A 138 15.18 -15.22 15.79
CA TYR A 138 16.23 -14.46 16.43
C TYR A 138 17.13 -13.75 15.42
N GLY A 139 17.60 -12.55 15.81
CA GLY A 139 18.66 -11.81 15.14
C GLY A 139 20.04 -12.12 15.71
N ALA A 140 20.94 -11.15 15.65
CA ALA A 140 22.24 -11.27 16.29
C ALA A 140 22.09 -11.42 17.80
N PRO A 141 22.95 -12.20 18.45
CA PRO A 141 22.91 -12.37 19.90
C PRO A 141 23.26 -11.06 20.62
N ARG A 142 22.79 -10.94 21.85
CA ARG A 142 23.19 -9.89 22.78
C ARG A 142 24.68 -10.04 23.13
N LYS A 143 25.26 -8.99 23.72
CA LYS A 143 26.66 -9.00 24.19
C LYS A 143 26.97 -10.09 25.22
N ASP A 144 25.96 -10.60 25.91
CA ASP A 144 26.06 -11.72 26.88
C ASP A 144 25.85 -13.10 26.22
N GLY A 145 25.75 -13.16 24.89
CA GLY A 145 25.55 -14.37 24.11
C GLY A 145 24.11 -14.88 24.04
N ARG A 146 23.16 -14.23 24.72
CA ARG A 146 21.75 -14.62 24.66
C ARG A 146 21.12 -14.22 23.34
N PRO A 147 20.21 -15.02 22.79
CA PRO A 147 19.49 -14.66 21.58
C PRO A 147 18.62 -13.42 21.79
N PHE A 148 18.48 -12.61 20.75
CA PHE A 148 17.61 -11.45 20.74
C PHE A 148 16.64 -11.51 19.55
N PRO A 149 15.37 -11.07 19.70
CA PRO A 149 14.40 -11.09 18.60
C PRO A 149 14.89 -10.33 17.36
N ALA A 150 14.65 -10.90 16.18
CA ALA A 150 15.00 -10.26 14.91
C ALA A 150 14.17 -8.99 14.63
N HIS A 151 13.00 -8.90 15.25
CA HIS A 151 12.06 -7.80 15.05
C HIS A 151 12.43 -6.55 15.83
N SER A 152 12.04 -5.38 15.29
CA SER A 152 12.31 -4.07 15.89
C SER A 152 11.52 -3.88 17.19
N PRO A 153 12.12 -3.29 18.26
CA PRO A 153 11.46 -3.15 19.55
C PRO A 153 10.45 -2.00 19.62
N GLY A 154 10.44 -1.07 18.65
CA GLY A 154 9.60 0.12 18.72
C GLY A 154 8.10 -0.17 18.74
N LEU A 155 7.63 -1.10 17.90
CA LEU A 155 6.23 -1.49 17.92
C LEU A 155 5.84 -2.20 19.23
N PRO A 156 6.59 -3.21 19.74
CA PRO A 156 6.36 -3.79 21.05
C PRO A 156 6.32 -2.78 22.20
N PHE A 157 7.22 -1.79 22.23
CA PHE A 157 7.17 -0.74 23.25
C PHE A 157 5.85 0.06 23.23
N LEU A 158 5.31 0.34 22.05
CA LEU A 158 4.01 1.00 21.92
C LEU A 158 2.86 0.08 22.29
N LEU A 159 2.95 -1.20 21.96
CA LEU A 159 1.88 -2.17 22.15
C LEU A 159 1.86 -2.78 23.56
N ALA A 160 2.94 -2.82 24.32
CA ALA A 160 2.98 -3.46 25.64
C ALA A 160 1.88 -2.96 26.62
N PRO A 161 1.66 -1.64 26.83
CA PRO A 161 0.57 -1.16 27.69
C PRO A 161 -0.81 -1.44 27.08
N ILE A 162 -0.94 -1.47 25.76
CA ILE A 162 -2.20 -1.78 25.06
C ILE A 162 -2.52 -3.27 25.18
N TYR A 163 -1.50 -4.11 25.04
CA TYR A 163 -1.61 -5.55 25.23
C TYR A 163 -2.03 -5.87 26.68
N ALA A 164 -1.46 -5.18 27.66
CA ALA A 164 -1.86 -5.28 29.06
C ALA A 164 -3.35 -5.00 29.29
N ALA A 165 -3.91 -4.03 28.57
CA ALA A 165 -5.30 -3.60 28.72
C ALA A 165 -6.31 -4.57 28.08
N GLY A 166 -5.96 -5.30 27.02
CA GLY A 166 -6.93 -6.15 26.31
C GLY A 166 -6.32 -7.12 25.28
N GLY A 167 -5.05 -7.51 25.45
CA GLY A 167 -4.39 -8.52 24.63
C GLY A 167 -4.32 -8.17 23.15
N ARG A 168 -4.36 -9.19 22.32
CA ARG A 168 -4.29 -9.09 20.86
C ARG A 168 -5.38 -8.17 20.28
N LEU A 169 -6.63 -8.28 20.75
CA LEU A 169 -7.74 -7.49 20.20
C LEU A 169 -7.56 -5.99 20.45
N ALA A 170 -7.05 -5.60 21.61
CA ALA A 170 -6.73 -4.20 21.89
C ALA A 170 -5.60 -3.68 20.98
N CYS A 171 -4.57 -4.49 20.71
CA CYS A 171 -3.50 -4.16 19.76
C CYS A 171 -4.05 -3.98 18.34
N ILE A 172 -4.93 -4.86 17.87
CA ILE A 172 -5.61 -4.75 16.57
C ILE A 172 -6.43 -3.45 16.51
N ALA A 173 -7.22 -3.15 17.56
CA ALA A 173 -8.03 -1.94 17.62
C ALA A 173 -7.16 -0.67 17.58
N ALA A 174 -6.05 -0.64 18.30
CA ALA A 174 -5.11 0.49 18.28
C ALA A 174 -4.51 0.73 16.90
N LEU A 175 -4.15 -0.32 16.19
CA LEU A 175 -3.64 -0.22 14.80
C LEU A 175 -4.75 0.20 13.82
N ALA A 176 -5.98 -0.29 14.00
CA ALA A 176 -7.14 0.15 13.23
C ALA A 176 -7.41 1.66 13.40
N MET A 177 -7.30 2.17 14.62
CA MET A 177 -7.42 3.61 14.91
C MET A 177 -6.26 4.40 14.30
N ALA A 178 -5.02 3.87 14.33
CA ALA A 178 -3.87 4.47 13.68
C ALA A 178 -4.04 4.54 12.15
N ALA A 179 -4.59 3.50 11.51
CA ALA A 179 -4.91 3.48 10.09
C ALA A 179 -5.99 4.51 9.72
N ALA A 180 -7.05 4.63 10.53
CA ALA A 180 -8.07 5.65 10.34
C ALA A 180 -7.49 7.07 10.43
N PHE A 181 -6.62 7.31 11.41
CA PHE A 181 -5.95 8.59 11.58
C PHE A 181 -4.96 8.88 10.44
N LEU A 182 -4.22 7.88 9.97
CA LEU A 182 -3.39 7.99 8.76
C LEU A 182 -4.19 8.51 7.57
N CYS A 183 -5.37 7.96 7.31
CA CYS A 183 -6.23 8.39 6.20
C CYS A 183 -6.68 9.86 6.35
N VAL A 184 -6.92 10.34 7.59
CA VAL A 184 -7.22 11.76 7.86
C VAL A 184 -6.01 12.65 7.60
N VAL A 185 -4.81 12.24 8.01
CA VAL A 185 -3.57 12.98 7.71
C VAL A 185 -3.36 13.09 6.20
N VAL A 186 -3.60 12.00 5.45
CA VAL A 186 -3.53 12.00 3.98
C VAL A 186 -4.54 12.96 3.37
N HIS A 187 -5.78 12.97 3.86
CA HIS A 187 -6.80 13.93 3.43
C HIS A 187 -6.34 15.39 3.62
N GLY A 188 -5.81 15.71 4.81
CA GLY A 188 -5.29 17.05 5.11
C GLY A 188 -4.12 17.47 4.21
N LEU A 189 -3.17 16.56 3.97
CA LEU A 189 -2.06 16.78 3.03
C LEU A 189 -2.56 17.02 1.59
N ALA A 190 -3.54 16.24 1.16
CA ALA A 190 -4.12 16.37 -0.17
C ALA A 190 -4.90 17.68 -0.34
N LEU A 191 -5.68 18.10 0.65
CA LEU A 191 -6.35 19.40 0.67
C LEU A 191 -5.34 20.54 0.58
N ARG A 192 -4.27 20.48 1.36
CA ARG A 192 -3.19 21.47 1.31
C ARG A 192 -2.55 21.55 -0.09
N THR A 193 -2.32 20.42 -0.73
CA THR A 193 -1.59 20.35 -2.00
C THR A 193 -2.47 20.71 -3.20
N ALA A 194 -3.74 20.27 -3.21
CA ALA A 194 -4.65 20.41 -4.34
C ALA A 194 -5.67 21.55 -4.17
N GLY A 195 -5.94 22.00 -2.94
CA GLY A 195 -6.89 23.07 -2.64
C GLY A 195 -8.37 22.72 -2.84
N GLU A 196 -8.70 21.47 -3.19
CA GLU A 196 -10.04 21.02 -3.57
C GLU A 196 -10.56 19.92 -2.66
N PRO A 197 -11.78 20.03 -2.06
CA PRO A 197 -12.36 18.99 -1.21
C PRO A 197 -12.47 17.62 -1.88
N ALA A 198 -12.84 17.58 -3.16
CA ALA A 198 -12.93 16.33 -3.92
C ALA A 198 -11.58 15.63 -4.08
N ALA A 199 -10.49 16.38 -4.12
CA ALA A 199 -9.13 15.84 -4.15
C ALA A 199 -8.74 15.22 -2.81
N GLY A 200 -9.08 15.87 -1.70
CA GLY A 200 -8.91 15.35 -0.35
C GLY A 200 -9.66 14.04 -0.14
N LEU A 201 -10.94 13.99 -0.54
CA LEU A 201 -11.76 12.80 -0.43
C LEU A 201 -11.22 11.64 -1.29
N LEU A 202 -10.75 11.92 -2.51
CA LEU A 202 -10.14 10.91 -3.37
C LEU A 202 -8.87 10.34 -2.74
N ALA A 203 -8.02 11.20 -2.16
CA ALA A 203 -6.81 10.77 -1.47
C ALA A 203 -7.12 9.92 -0.22
N TRP A 204 -8.12 10.33 0.58
CA TRP A 204 -8.62 9.55 1.71
C TRP A 204 -9.11 8.16 1.26
N ALA A 205 -9.95 8.10 0.23
CA ALA A 205 -10.50 6.85 -0.28
C ALA A 205 -9.41 5.92 -0.84
N ALA A 206 -8.41 6.47 -1.53
CA ALA A 206 -7.26 5.71 -2.00
C ALA A 206 -6.40 5.18 -0.83
N ALA A 207 -6.20 5.99 0.21
CA ALA A 207 -5.44 5.60 1.40
C ALA A 207 -6.20 4.58 2.27
N ALA A 208 -7.53 4.68 2.37
CA ALA A 208 -8.36 3.72 3.10
C ALA A 208 -8.52 2.37 2.35
N GLY A 209 -8.17 2.33 1.06
CA GLY A 209 -8.13 1.13 0.24
C GLY A 209 -6.84 0.32 0.44
N PRO A 210 -6.63 -0.73 -0.42
CA PRO A 210 -5.40 -1.49 -0.37
C PRO A 210 -4.18 -0.63 -0.76
N PRO A 211 -2.99 -0.87 -0.21
CA PRO A 211 -2.67 -1.92 0.75
C PRO A 211 -2.97 -1.56 2.21
N VAL A 212 -3.25 -0.30 2.57
CA VAL A 212 -3.51 0.08 3.97
C VAL A 212 -4.69 -0.71 4.55
N LEU A 213 -5.71 -1.03 3.74
CA LEU A 213 -6.83 -1.83 4.18
C LEU A 213 -6.39 -3.21 4.70
N PHE A 214 -5.35 -3.82 4.12
CA PHE A 214 -4.80 -5.08 4.61
C PHE A 214 -4.04 -4.91 5.92
N TYR A 215 -3.22 -3.85 6.03
CA TYR A 215 -2.31 -3.64 7.16
C TYR A 215 -2.90 -2.83 8.31
N GLY A 216 -4.09 -2.26 8.13
CA GLY A 216 -4.73 -1.40 9.12
C GLY A 216 -5.15 -2.12 10.41
N PHE A 217 -5.23 -3.45 10.38
CA PHE A 217 -5.57 -4.28 11.54
C PHE A 217 -4.56 -5.41 11.79
N HIS A 218 -3.52 -5.53 10.97
CA HIS A 218 -2.41 -6.46 11.21
C HIS A 218 -1.37 -5.86 12.15
N ILE A 219 -0.79 -6.69 13.01
CA ILE A 219 0.22 -6.25 13.97
C ILE A 219 1.60 -6.19 13.30
N TYR A 220 1.74 -5.16 12.47
CA TYR A 220 2.93 -4.87 11.67
C TYR A 220 3.37 -3.41 11.86
N THR A 221 4.62 -3.12 11.56
CA THR A 221 5.20 -1.77 11.68
C THR A 221 4.81 -0.84 10.53
N GLU A 222 4.20 -1.34 9.47
CA GLU A 222 3.95 -0.63 8.23
C GLU A 222 3.00 0.56 8.40
N VAL A 223 1.85 0.37 9.06
CA VAL A 223 0.87 1.46 9.32
C VAL A 223 1.40 2.47 10.33
N PRO A 224 1.97 2.08 11.49
CA PRO A 224 2.65 3.03 12.38
C PRO A 224 3.75 3.85 11.69
N SER A 225 4.55 3.21 10.82
CA SER A 225 5.58 3.92 10.04
C SER A 225 4.98 4.88 9.02
N ALA A 226 3.92 4.48 8.32
CA ALA A 226 3.20 5.34 7.38
C ALA A 226 2.60 6.57 8.07
N LEU A 227 1.99 6.37 9.26
CA LEU A 227 1.41 7.44 10.05
C LEU A 227 2.50 8.41 10.57
N ALA A 228 3.56 7.88 11.15
CA ALA A 228 4.66 8.69 11.66
C ALA A 228 5.32 9.53 10.54
N LEU A 229 5.56 8.92 9.38
CA LEU A 229 6.11 9.58 8.19
C LEU A 229 5.16 10.67 7.67
N ALA A 230 3.88 10.34 7.45
CA ALA A 230 2.91 11.27 6.87
C ALA A 230 2.62 12.44 7.82
N ALA A 231 2.47 12.17 9.12
CA ALA A 231 2.22 13.20 10.12
C ALA A 231 3.43 14.11 10.32
N SER A 232 4.66 13.55 10.38
CA SER A 232 5.88 14.36 10.41
C SER A 232 5.98 15.28 9.19
N LEU A 233 5.79 14.74 7.99
CA LEU A 233 5.79 15.50 6.75
C LEU A 233 4.70 16.59 6.74
N ALA A 234 3.47 16.27 7.16
CA ALA A 234 2.37 17.24 7.23
C ALA A 234 2.71 18.42 8.15
N LEU A 235 3.28 18.14 9.31
CA LEU A 235 3.75 19.17 10.25
C LEU A 235 4.86 20.01 9.63
N LEU A 236 5.88 19.42 9.05
CA LEU A 236 7.01 20.14 8.43
C LEU A 236 6.54 21.07 7.31
N LEU A 237 5.63 20.62 6.47
CA LEU A 237 5.08 21.43 5.37
C LEU A 237 4.15 22.56 5.86
N SER A 238 3.59 22.47 7.07
CA SER A 238 2.73 23.51 7.64
C SER A 238 3.48 24.69 8.27
N ALA A 239 4.82 24.71 8.21
CA ALA A 239 5.68 25.71 8.85
C ALA A 239 5.35 25.90 10.36
N PRO A 240 5.46 24.86 11.17
CA PRO A 240 4.98 24.84 12.54
C PRO A 240 5.84 25.70 13.49
N GLY A 241 5.26 26.09 14.63
CA GLY A 241 6.03 26.60 15.76
C GLY A 241 6.92 25.51 16.40
N PRO A 242 7.80 25.89 17.37
CA PRO A 242 8.79 24.97 17.93
C PRO A 242 8.21 23.68 18.53
N GLY A 243 7.07 23.74 19.21
CA GLY A 243 6.43 22.56 19.82
C GLY A 243 5.98 21.52 18.78
N LEU A 244 5.31 21.97 17.72
CA LEU A 244 4.89 21.06 16.63
C LEU A 244 6.08 20.60 15.79
N ALA A 245 7.15 21.40 15.68
CA ALA A 245 8.39 20.97 15.04
C ALA A 245 9.10 19.88 15.87
N ALA A 246 9.11 20.01 17.21
CA ALA A 246 9.59 18.97 18.12
C ALA A 246 8.77 17.66 17.96
N LEU A 247 7.44 17.75 17.84
CA LEU A 247 6.58 16.60 17.55
C LEU A 247 6.91 15.97 16.19
N ALA A 248 7.14 16.78 15.14
CA ALA A 248 7.59 16.28 13.85
C ALA A 248 8.93 15.54 13.96
N GLY A 249 9.87 16.06 14.78
CA GLY A 249 11.14 15.40 15.08
C GLY A 249 10.95 14.06 15.82
N LEU A 250 10.04 14.00 16.78
CA LEU A 250 9.69 12.76 17.49
C LEU A 250 9.16 11.69 16.52
N LEU A 251 8.20 12.07 15.68
CA LEU A 251 7.62 11.16 14.68
C LEU A 251 8.66 10.68 13.65
N ALA A 252 9.52 11.57 13.17
CA ALA A 252 10.60 11.20 12.25
C ALA A 252 11.59 10.23 12.90
N SER A 253 12.00 10.49 14.14
CA SER A 253 12.96 9.65 14.88
C SER A 253 12.36 8.37 15.46
N ALA A 254 11.04 8.24 15.53
CA ALA A 254 10.38 6.97 15.83
C ALA A 254 10.51 5.93 14.69
N LEU A 255 10.71 6.38 13.45
CA LEU A 255 10.81 5.50 12.27
C LEU A 255 11.92 4.44 12.39
N PRO A 256 13.16 4.75 12.77
CA PRO A 256 14.20 3.74 13.00
C PRO A 256 13.87 2.72 14.10
N TRP A 257 13.16 3.15 15.15
CA TRP A 257 12.70 2.26 16.22
C TRP A 257 11.65 1.26 15.73
N LEU A 258 10.73 1.70 14.86
CA LEU A 258 9.73 0.83 14.22
C LEU A 258 10.40 -0.16 13.26
N HIS A 259 11.30 0.30 12.39
CA HIS A 259 12.08 -0.58 11.52
C HIS A 259 13.32 0.13 10.96
N VAL A 260 14.47 -0.53 11.03
CA VAL A 260 15.76 0.03 10.57
C VAL A 260 15.77 0.45 9.10
N LYS A 261 14.99 -0.21 8.23
CA LYS A 261 14.82 0.19 6.82
C LYS A 261 14.25 1.61 6.66
N MET A 262 13.66 2.19 7.71
CA MET A 262 13.10 3.54 7.69
C MET A 262 14.14 4.63 8.05
N ILE A 263 15.39 4.28 8.36
CA ILE A 263 16.47 5.25 8.62
C ILE A 263 16.62 6.28 7.48
N PRO A 264 16.69 5.87 6.20
CA PRO A 264 16.79 6.84 5.10
C PRO A 264 15.60 7.80 5.05
N ALA A 265 14.38 7.32 5.35
CA ALA A 265 13.20 8.17 5.40
C ALA A 265 13.26 9.20 6.56
N ALA A 266 13.76 8.80 7.73
CA ALA A 266 13.99 9.71 8.84
C ALA A 266 15.02 10.81 8.49
N VAL A 267 16.10 10.44 7.81
CA VAL A 267 17.10 11.39 7.29
C VAL A 267 16.48 12.34 6.26
N ALA A 268 15.66 11.82 5.34
CA ALA A 268 14.98 12.64 4.34
C ALA A 268 14.01 13.65 5.00
N LEU A 269 13.29 13.26 6.06
CA LEU A 269 12.47 14.19 6.85
C LEU A 269 13.33 15.29 7.54
N GLY A 270 14.53 14.93 8.01
CA GLY A 270 15.50 15.91 8.50
C GLY A 270 15.93 16.93 7.44
N LEU A 271 16.17 16.48 6.21
CA LEU A 271 16.44 17.37 5.07
C LEU A 271 15.24 18.26 4.74
N VAL A 272 14.02 17.70 4.77
CA VAL A 272 12.79 18.49 4.61
C VAL A 272 12.67 19.55 5.72
N ALA A 273 12.98 19.21 6.96
CA ALA A 273 12.99 20.17 8.06
C ALA A 273 13.97 21.34 7.79
N ILE A 274 15.19 21.05 7.33
CA ILE A 274 16.18 22.07 6.94
C ILE A 274 15.63 22.97 5.82
N LEU A 275 14.91 22.39 4.88
CA LEU A 275 14.34 23.15 3.75
C LEU A 275 13.17 24.05 4.15
N HIS A 276 12.35 23.65 5.13
CA HIS A 276 11.07 24.31 5.42
C HIS A 276 11.02 25.09 6.72
N LEU A 277 11.87 24.76 7.73
CA LEU A 277 11.75 25.34 9.05
C LEU A 277 12.70 26.53 9.26
N PRO A 278 12.26 27.61 9.93
CA PRO A 278 13.13 28.66 10.42
C PRO A 278 13.94 28.15 11.64
N ARG A 279 14.97 28.92 12.03
CA ARG A 279 15.99 28.48 13.00
C ARG A 279 15.46 27.92 14.32
N ARG A 280 14.46 28.54 14.97
CA ARG A 280 13.95 28.09 16.27
C ARG A 280 13.17 26.77 16.18
N PRO A 281 12.17 26.61 15.28
CA PRO A 281 11.54 25.30 15.03
C PRO A 281 12.53 24.23 14.58
N LEU A 282 13.51 24.59 13.73
CA LEU A 282 14.53 23.64 13.27
C LEU A 282 15.38 23.12 14.44
N ALA A 283 15.79 24.00 15.35
CA ALA A 283 16.54 23.63 16.57
C ALA A 283 15.69 22.67 17.45
N ALA A 284 14.39 22.96 17.64
CA ALA A 284 13.50 22.11 18.42
C ALA A 284 13.32 20.72 17.76
N PHE A 285 13.19 20.67 16.43
CA PHE A 285 13.14 19.40 15.68
C PHE A 285 14.41 18.57 15.93
N PHE A 286 15.59 19.14 15.69
CA PHE A 286 16.85 18.41 15.83
C PHE A 286 17.22 18.09 17.28
N ALA A 287 16.80 18.88 18.26
CA ALA A 287 16.99 18.54 19.66
C ALA A 287 16.33 17.19 20.01
N VAL A 288 15.07 16.98 19.56
CA VAL A 288 14.36 15.72 19.76
C VAL A 288 14.98 14.58 18.93
N VAL A 289 15.31 14.84 17.66
CA VAL A 289 15.97 13.82 16.81
C VAL A 289 17.28 13.35 17.43
N THR A 290 18.11 14.28 17.94
CA THR A 290 19.38 13.94 18.60
C THR A 290 19.15 13.11 19.86
N ALA A 291 18.20 13.50 20.72
CA ALA A 291 17.87 12.75 21.92
C ALA A 291 17.39 11.32 21.61
N MET A 292 16.51 11.17 20.63
CA MET A 292 15.98 9.87 20.21
C MET A 292 17.05 8.99 19.54
N ALA A 293 17.92 9.58 18.73
CA ALA A 293 19.04 8.87 18.11
C ALA A 293 20.08 8.42 19.16
N ALA A 294 20.39 9.29 20.14
CA ALA A 294 21.25 8.94 21.27
C ALA A 294 20.65 7.78 22.09
N GLY A 295 19.32 7.85 22.36
CA GLY A 295 18.59 6.76 23.03
C GLY A 295 18.65 5.45 22.26
N TYR A 296 18.50 5.47 20.93
CA TYR A 296 18.63 4.28 20.09
C TYR A 296 20.04 3.70 20.08
N GLY A 297 21.04 4.58 19.97
CA GLY A 297 22.45 4.17 20.05
C GLY A 297 22.79 3.58 21.43
N TRP A 298 22.33 4.20 22.51
CA TRP A 298 22.49 3.67 23.87
C TRP A 298 21.83 2.30 24.04
N PHE A 299 20.60 2.13 23.55
CA PHE A 299 19.92 0.84 23.54
C PHE A 299 20.75 -0.22 22.78
N SER A 300 21.24 0.11 21.58
CA SER A 300 22.10 -0.80 20.80
C SER A 300 23.36 -1.16 21.55
N HIS A 301 24.03 -0.19 22.20
CA HIS A 301 25.22 -0.42 22.99
C HIS A 301 24.93 -1.26 24.25
N ALA A 302 23.85 -0.98 24.95
CA ALA A 302 23.45 -1.72 26.14
C ALA A 302 23.15 -3.20 25.83
N VAL A 303 22.49 -3.46 24.72
CA VAL A 303 22.06 -4.82 24.32
C VAL A 303 23.15 -5.57 23.56
N PHE A 304 23.79 -4.95 22.57
CA PHE A 304 24.69 -5.60 21.62
C PHE A 304 26.17 -5.23 21.79
N GLY A 305 26.51 -4.29 22.68
CA GLY A 305 27.88 -3.79 22.88
C GLY A 305 28.38 -2.85 21.78
N THR A 306 27.56 -2.40 20.87
CA THR A 306 27.91 -1.50 19.75
C THR A 306 26.86 -0.42 19.54
N TRP A 307 27.29 0.77 19.12
CA TRP A 307 26.41 1.89 18.79
C TRP A 307 25.72 1.79 17.43
N SER A 308 25.99 0.72 16.68
CA SER A 308 25.42 0.54 15.35
C SER A 308 23.91 0.32 15.39
N PRO A 309 23.09 1.03 14.58
CA PRO A 309 21.67 0.76 14.45
C PRO A 309 21.38 -0.61 13.80
N LEU A 310 22.38 -1.21 13.17
CA LEU A 310 22.30 -2.53 12.52
C LEU A 310 22.78 -3.67 13.41
N ALA A 311 23.13 -3.39 14.67
CA ALA A 311 23.67 -4.36 15.63
C ALA A 311 22.83 -5.64 15.71
N ARG A 312 21.50 -5.49 15.74
CA ARG A 312 20.54 -6.61 15.80
C ARG A 312 20.66 -7.60 14.63
N TYR A 313 21.20 -7.17 13.50
CA TYR A 313 21.43 -8.02 12.32
C TYR A 313 22.87 -8.51 12.21
N GLY A 314 23.72 -8.19 13.17
CA GLY A 314 25.17 -8.48 13.10
C GLY A 314 25.92 -7.61 12.09
N GLY A 315 25.30 -6.54 11.60
CA GLY A 315 25.81 -5.67 10.55
C GLY A 315 24.78 -5.47 9.43
N LEU A 316 25.24 -5.04 8.25
CA LEU A 316 24.38 -4.96 7.08
C LEU A 316 24.06 -6.36 6.57
N PRO A 317 22.78 -6.81 6.54
CA PRO A 317 22.45 -8.13 6.06
C PRO A 317 22.91 -8.33 4.60
N GLN A 318 23.47 -9.50 4.27
CA GLN A 318 23.90 -9.81 2.90
C GLN A 318 22.77 -9.66 1.89
N ASP A 319 21.55 -10.04 2.26
CA ASP A 319 20.36 -9.91 1.42
C ASP A 319 19.95 -8.44 1.17
N ALA A 320 20.47 -7.47 1.95
CA ALA A 320 20.12 -6.06 1.83
C ALA A 320 20.70 -5.38 0.57
N THR A 321 21.73 -5.95 -0.04
CA THR A 321 22.43 -5.41 -1.20
C THR A 321 22.47 -6.35 -2.39
N SER A 322 21.94 -7.57 -2.25
CA SER A 322 21.96 -8.60 -3.30
C SER A 322 20.73 -8.64 -4.18
N GLY A 323 19.77 -7.71 -3.97
CA GLY A 323 18.56 -7.59 -4.79
C GLY A 323 18.82 -6.93 -6.13
N SER A 324 17.94 -7.20 -7.10
CA SER A 324 17.90 -6.51 -8.39
C SER A 324 16.90 -5.35 -8.31
N PRO A 325 17.35 -4.08 -8.40
CA PRO A 325 16.44 -2.93 -8.32
C PRO A 325 15.35 -2.95 -9.41
N LEU A 326 15.68 -3.34 -10.63
CA LEU A 326 14.71 -3.43 -11.72
C LEU A 326 13.63 -4.48 -11.42
N ARG A 327 14.03 -5.66 -10.96
CA ARG A 327 13.10 -6.72 -10.56
C ARG A 327 12.23 -6.28 -9.38
N ALA A 328 12.82 -5.60 -8.40
CA ALA A 328 12.08 -5.06 -7.26
C ALA A 328 11.04 -4.01 -7.71
N VAL A 329 11.39 -3.06 -8.60
CA VAL A 329 10.43 -2.08 -9.14
C VAL A 329 9.29 -2.77 -9.89
N LEU A 330 9.61 -3.68 -10.80
CA LEU A 330 8.58 -4.40 -11.58
C LEU A 330 7.72 -5.27 -10.65
N GLY A 331 8.33 -5.92 -9.66
CA GLY A 331 7.64 -6.75 -8.69
C GLY A 331 6.73 -5.94 -7.77
N LEU A 332 7.22 -4.85 -7.19
CA LEU A 332 6.43 -3.95 -6.35
C LEU A 332 5.22 -3.36 -7.08
N LEU A 333 5.31 -3.19 -8.41
CA LEU A 333 4.20 -2.67 -9.20
C LEU A 333 3.27 -3.75 -9.72
N PHE A 334 3.78 -4.87 -10.27
CA PHE A 334 2.99 -5.76 -11.12
C PHE A 334 2.89 -7.21 -10.61
N ASP A 335 3.68 -7.63 -9.60
CA ASP A 335 3.64 -9.01 -9.13
C ASP A 335 2.24 -9.44 -8.70
N ARG A 336 1.80 -10.61 -9.15
CA ARG A 336 0.45 -11.13 -8.88
C ARG A 336 0.16 -11.37 -7.40
N SER A 337 1.18 -11.61 -6.57
CA SER A 337 1.03 -11.90 -5.15
C SER A 337 1.33 -10.68 -4.27
N PHE A 338 2.28 -9.82 -4.69
CA PHE A 338 2.86 -8.78 -3.85
C PHE A 338 2.88 -7.39 -4.50
N GLY A 339 2.45 -7.27 -5.75
CA GLY A 339 2.44 -6.00 -6.48
C GLY A 339 1.34 -5.04 -5.99
N LEU A 340 1.53 -3.75 -6.27
CA LEU A 340 0.58 -2.70 -5.92
C LEU A 340 -0.61 -2.65 -6.88
N LEU A 341 -0.32 -2.57 -8.18
CA LEU A 341 -1.35 -2.27 -9.19
C LEU A 341 -2.41 -3.36 -9.37
N PRO A 342 -2.10 -4.66 -9.25
CA PRO A 342 -3.13 -5.70 -9.27
C PRO A 342 -4.21 -5.54 -8.19
N TYR A 343 -3.84 -5.01 -7.02
CA TYR A 343 -4.73 -4.86 -5.87
C TYR A 343 -5.22 -3.43 -5.66
N ALA A 344 -4.44 -2.45 -6.05
CA ALA A 344 -4.73 -1.03 -5.89
C ALA A 344 -4.51 -0.24 -7.20
N PRO A 345 -5.30 -0.52 -8.26
CA PRO A 345 -5.09 0.06 -9.58
C PRO A 345 -5.24 1.59 -9.59
N VAL A 346 -5.86 2.19 -8.59
CA VAL A 346 -5.98 3.65 -8.45
C VAL A 346 -4.61 4.35 -8.42
N PHE A 347 -3.54 3.69 -7.96
CA PHE A 347 -2.21 4.28 -7.91
C PHE A 347 -1.52 4.41 -9.28
N LEU A 348 -2.11 3.87 -10.35
CA LEU A 348 -1.78 4.24 -11.71
C LEU A 348 -1.94 5.77 -11.94
N LEU A 349 -2.92 6.40 -11.28
CA LEU A 349 -3.12 7.85 -11.34
C LEU A 349 -1.99 8.63 -10.65
N ALA A 350 -1.40 8.07 -9.59
CA ALA A 350 -0.22 8.65 -8.94
C ALA A 350 1.01 8.59 -9.85
N LEU A 351 1.24 7.46 -10.53
CA LEU A 351 2.31 7.34 -11.52
C LEU A 351 2.13 8.35 -12.66
N ALA A 352 0.89 8.55 -13.13
CA ALA A 352 0.57 9.57 -14.11
C ALA A 352 0.80 11.00 -13.58
N ALA A 353 0.61 11.28 -12.28
CA ALA A 353 0.89 12.57 -11.68
C ALA A 353 2.40 12.88 -11.69
N PHE A 354 3.24 11.92 -11.29
CA PHE A 354 4.71 12.09 -11.31
C PHE A 354 5.27 12.37 -12.70
N SER A 355 4.58 11.97 -13.76
CA SER A 355 4.99 12.32 -15.12
C SER A 355 4.78 13.81 -15.45
N SER A 356 4.08 14.61 -14.63
CA SER A 356 3.77 16.03 -14.88
C SER A 356 4.90 16.96 -14.46
N ARG A 357 5.38 17.81 -15.40
CA ARG A 357 6.35 18.87 -15.03
C ARG A 357 5.82 19.86 -14.00
N ALA A 358 4.50 20.12 -13.99
CA ALA A 358 3.87 21.01 -13.02
C ALA A 358 3.99 20.48 -11.59
N TRP A 359 3.94 19.16 -11.40
CA TRP A 359 4.11 18.53 -10.10
C TRP A 359 5.50 18.84 -9.51
N TRP A 360 6.56 18.70 -10.32
CA TRP A 360 7.96 18.92 -9.90
C TRP A 360 8.33 20.38 -9.63
N LYS A 361 7.47 21.34 -9.98
CA LYS A 361 7.69 22.76 -9.64
C LYS A 361 7.32 23.11 -8.19
N SER A 362 6.56 22.26 -7.51
CA SER A 362 6.16 22.45 -6.13
C SER A 362 7.27 21.99 -5.18
N ARG A 363 7.68 22.85 -4.25
CA ARG A 363 8.63 22.51 -3.19
C ARG A 363 8.13 21.37 -2.31
N ASP A 364 6.82 21.36 -2.02
CA ASP A 364 6.16 20.29 -1.26
C ASP A 364 6.23 18.95 -2.01
N ALA A 365 6.07 18.96 -3.34
CA ALA A 365 6.17 17.76 -4.17
C ALA A 365 7.60 17.20 -4.21
N VAL A 366 8.61 18.08 -4.31
CA VAL A 366 10.02 17.66 -4.24
C VAL A 366 10.33 17.06 -2.87
N SER A 367 9.82 17.64 -1.78
CA SER A 367 9.95 17.07 -0.43
C SER A 367 9.30 15.70 -0.31
N GLN A 368 8.10 15.51 -0.88
CA GLN A 368 7.42 14.21 -0.93
C GLN A 368 8.22 13.18 -1.75
N ALA A 369 8.77 13.58 -2.90
CA ALA A 369 9.59 12.70 -3.72
C ALA A 369 10.86 12.26 -2.99
N LEU A 370 11.54 13.18 -2.32
CA LEU A 370 12.73 12.89 -1.53
C LEU A 370 12.44 11.84 -0.46
N VAL A 371 11.37 12.03 0.31
CA VAL A 371 10.96 11.07 1.34
C VAL A 371 10.54 9.74 0.72
N GLY A 372 9.80 9.76 -0.40
CA GLY A 372 9.38 8.56 -1.11
C GLY A 372 10.55 7.73 -1.64
N LEU A 373 11.54 8.37 -2.25
CA LEU A 373 12.76 7.71 -2.71
C LEU A 373 13.55 7.12 -1.55
N ALA A 374 13.62 7.82 -0.42
CA ALA A 374 14.30 7.34 0.77
C ALA A 374 13.62 6.10 1.40
N VAL A 375 12.29 5.98 1.32
CA VAL A 375 11.56 4.77 1.70
C VAL A 375 11.84 3.63 0.74
N LEU A 376 11.90 3.90 -0.58
CA LEU A 376 12.11 2.88 -1.60
C LEU A 376 13.54 2.35 -1.64
N ALA A 377 14.53 3.19 -1.43
CA ALA A 377 15.93 2.86 -1.62
C ALA A 377 16.36 1.53 -0.97
N PRO A 378 16.11 1.28 0.33
CA PRO A 378 16.48 0.01 0.95
C PRO A 378 15.65 -1.19 0.46
N VAL A 379 14.42 -0.97 -0.02
CA VAL A 379 13.55 -2.03 -0.54
C VAL A 379 14.02 -2.48 -1.92
N LEU A 380 14.47 -1.54 -2.76
CA LEU A 380 14.92 -1.85 -4.12
C LEU A 380 16.20 -2.67 -4.16
N THR A 381 17.04 -2.56 -3.17
CA THR A 381 18.29 -3.33 -3.06
C THR A 381 18.13 -4.62 -2.27
N TRP A 382 17.02 -4.80 -1.57
CA TRP A 382 16.77 -5.99 -0.77
C TRP A 382 16.37 -7.17 -1.66
N ARG A 383 17.01 -8.32 -1.45
CA ARG A 383 16.72 -9.56 -2.20
C ARG A 383 15.25 -9.97 -2.04
N MET A 384 14.71 -9.89 -0.81
CA MET A 384 13.31 -10.21 -0.47
C MET A 384 12.42 -8.95 -0.54
N TRP A 385 12.43 -8.24 -1.68
CA TRP A 385 11.65 -7.02 -1.93
C TRP A 385 10.14 -7.16 -1.66
N TRP A 386 9.62 -8.38 -1.68
CA TRP A 386 8.19 -8.66 -1.46
C TRP A 386 7.77 -8.71 0.01
N GLY A 387 8.72 -8.86 0.98
CA GLY A 387 8.44 -8.80 2.41
C GLY A 387 8.07 -10.12 3.09
N GLY A 388 8.30 -11.28 2.44
CA GLY A 388 8.03 -12.60 3.02
C GLY A 388 6.58 -13.06 2.84
N GLN A 389 6.07 -13.83 3.79
CA GLN A 389 4.67 -14.29 3.81
C GLN A 389 3.78 -13.20 4.41
N CYS A 390 3.13 -12.42 3.56
CA CYS A 390 2.37 -11.26 3.98
C CYS A 390 1.29 -10.89 2.95
N PRO A 391 0.31 -10.04 3.29
CA PRO A 391 -0.59 -9.45 2.31
C PRO A 391 0.15 -8.64 1.23
N PRO A 392 -0.52 -8.32 0.10
CA PRO A 392 0.10 -7.59 -1.02
C PRO A 392 0.67 -6.23 -0.62
N ALA A 393 1.71 -5.81 -1.34
CA ALA A 393 2.30 -4.47 -1.33
C ALA A 393 2.80 -3.99 0.05
N ARG A 394 3.30 -4.90 0.91
CA ARG A 394 3.75 -4.63 2.27
C ARG A 394 4.66 -3.40 2.35
N PHE A 395 5.77 -3.43 1.64
CA PHE A 395 6.79 -2.38 1.74
C PHE A 395 6.40 -1.07 1.08
N LEU A 396 5.27 -1.03 0.36
CA LEU A 396 4.71 0.20 -0.20
C LEU A 396 3.70 0.90 0.73
N VAL A 397 3.29 0.27 1.83
CA VAL A 397 2.36 0.90 2.79
C VAL A 397 2.85 2.27 3.27
N PRO A 398 4.13 2.48 3.65
CA PRO A 398 4.62 3.80 4.03
C PRO A 398 4.62 4.84 2.90
N LEU A 399 4.51 4.40 1.63
CA LEU A 399 4.42 5.28 0.46
C LEU A 399 2.98 5.66 0.10
N VAL A 400 1.99 4.92 0.58
CA VAL A 400 0.57 5.19 0.26
C VAL A 400 0.17 6.63 0.54
N PRO A 401 0.57 7.28 1.66
CA PRO A 401 0.29 8.68 1.89
C PRO A 401 0.77 9.59 0.74
N LEU A 402 2.00 9.40 0.30
CA LEU A 402 2.62 10.21 -0.75
C LEU A 402 1.98 9.96 -2.12
N LEU A 403 1.70 8.68 -2.44
CA LEU A 403 1.01 8.29 -3.67
C LEU A 403 -0.41 8.84 -3.71
N SER A 404 -1.13 8.82 -2.59
CA SER A 404 -2.50 9.35 -2.47
C SER A 404 -2.54 10.86 -2.63
N VAL A 405 -1.56 11.58 -2.08
CA VAL A 405 -1.42 13.03 -2.30
C VAL A 405 -1.04 13.33 -3.76
N ALA A 406 -0.12 12.57 -4.35
CA ALA A 406 0.28 12.78 -5.74
C ALA A 406 -0.92 12.61 -6.71
N LEU A 407 -1.73 11.57 -6.55
CA LEU A 407 -2.92 11.38 -7.39
C LEU A 407 -3.95 12.51 -7.22
N SER A 408 -4.07 13.08 -6.02
CA SER A 408 -5.02 14.14 -5.72
C SER A 408 -4.70 15.45 -6.44
N THR A 409 -3.42 15.72 -6.73
CA THR A 409 -3.01 16.92 -7.48
C THR A 409 -3.63 16.99 -8.88
N ARG A 410 -3.96 15.84 -9.46
CA ARG A 410 -4.65 15.77 -10.74
C ARG A 410 -6.17 15.96 -10.63
N ALA A 411 -6.74 15.73 -9.44
CA ALA A 411 -8.17 15.93 -9.22
C ALA A 411 -8.59 17.41 -9.30
N ALA A 412 -7.66 18.33 -9.04
CA ALA A 412 -7.85 19.77 -9.22
C ALA A 412 -7.84 20.21 -10.70
N LEU A 413 -7.40 19.34 -11.63
CA LEU A 413 -7.39 19.61 -13.06
C LEU A 413 -8.73 19.14 -13.71
N PRO A 414 -9.06 19.65 -14.92
CA PRO A 414 -10.21 19.14 -15.66
C PRO A 414 -10.19 17.62 -15.78
N VAL A 415 -11.32 16.97 -15.49
CA VAL A 415 -11.45 15.51 -15.48
C VAL A 415 -11.37 14.96 -16.90
N ARG A 416 -10.17 14.60 -17.33
CA ARG A 416 -9.85 14.03 -18.65
C ARG A 416 -9.02 12.75 -18.52
N GLY A 417 -8.95 11.98 -19.58
CA GLY A 417 -8.11 10.79 -19.67
C GLY A 417 -8.35 9.81 -18.52
N LEU A 418 -7.28 9.35 -17.89
CA LEU A 418 -7.30 8.38 -16.77
C LEU A 418 -8.08 8.90 -15.55
N MET A 419 -8.13 10.20 -15.29
CA MET A 419 -8.87 10.75 -14.14
C MET A 419 -10.39 10.47 -14.20
N ARG A 420 -10.93 10.11 -15.35
CA ARG A 420 -12.33 9.66 -15.48
C ARG A 420 -12.58 8.33 -14.77
N TRP A 421 -11.53 7.56 -14.55
CA TRP A 421 -11.55 6.23 -13.96
C TRP A 421 -11.26 6.22 -12.45
N ARG A 422 -11.02 7.37 -11.83
CA ARG A 422 -10.61 7.46 -10.43
C ARG A 422 -11.48 6.66 -9.47
N TRP A 423 -12.81 6.85 -9.52
CA TRP A 423 -13.72 6.12 -8.64
C TRP A 423 -13.90 4.65 -9.00
N PRO A 424 -14.04 4.25 -10.27
CA PRO A 424 -13.95 2.84 -10.65
C PRO A 424 -12.68 2.14 -10.18
N LEU A 425 -11.52 2.78 -10.29
CA LEU A 425 -10.24 2.20 -9.85
C LEU A 425 -10.16 2.09 -8.32
N VAL A 426 -10.63 3.08 -7.56
CA VAL A 426 -10.79 2.99 -6.10
C VAL A 426 -11.73 1.85 -5.74
N GLY A 427 -12.93 1.83 -6.34
CA GLY A 427 -13.96 0.83 -6.07
C GLY A 427 -13.49 -0.60 -6.37
N THR A 428 -12.79 -0.82 -7.49
CA THR A 428 -12.24 -2.13 -7.85
C THR A 428 -11.22 -2.61 -6.82
N GLY A 429 -10.26 -1.78 -6.45
CA GLY A 429 -9.26 -2.14 -5.43
C GLY A 429 -9.90 -2.41 -4.07
N THR A 430 -10.82 -1.55 -3.63
CA THR A 430 -11.52 -1.71 -2.35
C THR A 430 -12.39 -2.97 -2.34
N ALA A 431 -13.15 -3.24 -3.41
CA ALA A 431 -13.99 -4.44 -3.51
C ALA A 431 -13.14 -5.73 -3.47
N LEU A 432 -12.01 -5.76 -4.19
CA LEU A 432 -11.08 -6.88 -4.14
C LEU A 432 -10.51 -7.06 -2.73
N ALA A 433 -10.12 -5.97 -2.07
CA ALA A 433 -9.57 -6.03 -0.73
C ALA A 433 -10.61 -6.49 0.31
N LEU A 434 -11.85 -6.05 0.21
CA LEU A 434 -12.95 -6.52 1.07
C LEU A 434 -13.26 -8.01 0.82
N PHE A 435 -13.24 -8.45 -0.42
CA PHE A 435 -13.38 -9.86 -0.77
C PHE A 435 -12.28 -10.72 -0.13
N MET A 436 -11.02 -10.24 -0.17
CA MET A 436 -9.89 -10.90 0.50
C MET A 436 -10.03 -10.88 2.02
N ALA A 437 -10.43 -9.74 2.59
CA ALA A 437 -10.60 -9.56 4.03
C ALA A 437 -11.79 -10.36 4.59
N ALA A 438 -12.77 -10.73 3.79
CA ALA A 438 -13.86 -11.62 4.19
C ALA A 438 -13.38 -13.06 4.48
N ARG A 439 -12.26 -13.49 3.86
CA ARG A 439 -11.62 -14.79 4.06
C ARG A 439 -10.11 -14.65 4.25
N PRO A 440 -9.66 -13.94 5.30
CA PRO A 440 -8.27 -13.52 5.40
C PRO A 440 -7.29 -14.70 5.49
N GLY A 441 -7.66 -15.79 6.16
CA GLY A 441 -6.83 -17.00 6.24
C GLY A 441 -6.61 -17.71 4.90
N GLU A 442 -7.55 -17.57 3.96
CA GLU A 442 -7.48 -18.23 2.64
C GLU A 442 -6.90 -17.31 1.57
N LEU A 443 -7.35 -16.04 1.53
CA LEU A 443 -7.14 -15.17 0.39
C LEU A 443 -6.08 -14.09 0.62
N MET A 444 -5.72 -13.79 1.88
CA MET A 444 -4.87 -12.65 2.21
C MET A 444 -3.55 -13.05 2.90
N LEU A 445 -3.61 -13.90 3.94
CA LEU A 445 -2.47 -14.15 4.83
C LEU A 445 -1.39 -15.08 4.29
N LEU A 446 -1.72 -15.90 3.31
CA LEU A 446 -0.84 -16.98 2.83
C LEU A 446 -0.25 -16.72 1.45
N ASN A 447 -0.08 -15.45 1.08
CA ASN A 447 0.67 -15.13 -0.13
C ASN A 447 2.12 -15.61 0.01
N ARG A 448 2.49 -16.53 -0.87
CA ARG A 448 3.82 -17.15 -0.94
C ARG A 448 4.39 -16.92 -2.32
N GLY A 449 5.72 -16.77 -2.38
CA GLY A 449 6.40 -16.61 -3.66
C GLY A 449 6.46 -17.87 -4.52
N ASP A 450 6.25 -19.04 -3.90
CA ASP A 450 6.35 -20.37 -4.52
C ASP A 450 5.00 -20.93 -5.00
N ARG A 451 3.89 -20.22 -4.82
CA ARG A 451 2.53 -20.71 -5.15
C ARG A 451 1.69 -19.63 -5.82
N PRO A 452 0.72 -20.01 -6.66
CA PRO A 452 -0.31 -19.11 -7.14
C PRO A 452 -1.04 -18.43 -5.97
N THR A 453 -1.40 -17.17 -6.14
CA THR A 453 -2.15 -16.44 -5.13
C THR A 453 -3.61 -16.88 -5.18
N ARG A 454 -4.12 -17.42 -4.09
CA ARG A 454 -5.48 -18.00 -4.01
C ARG A 454 -6.60 -17.05 -4.43
N VAL A 455 -6.41 -15.74 -4.25
CA VAL A 455 -7.42 -14.76 -4.70
C VAL A 455 -7.61 -14.82 -6.21
N TRP A 456 -6.54 -14.97 -6.98
CA TRP A 456 -6.64 -15.07 -8.44
C TRP A 456 -7.22 -16.41 -8.89
N GLU A 457 -6.95 -17.49 -8.16
CA GLU A 457 -7.61 -18.78 -8.35
C GLU A 457 -9.11 -18.67 -8.08
N ALA A 458 -9.51 -18.04 -6.97
CA ALA A 458 -10.90 -17.82 -6.60
C ALA A 458 -11.66 -16.93 -7.61
N LEU A 459 -10.97 -16.05 -8.31
CA LEU A 459 -11.53 -15.18 -9.35
C LEU A 459 -11.44 -15.78 -10.77
N SER A 460 -10.75 -16.92 -10.94
CA SER A 460 -10.57 -17.57 -12.22
C SER A 460 -11.86 -18.22 -12.72
N GLY A 461 -12.02 -18.23 -14.05
CA GLY A 461 -12.99 -19.03 -14.76
C GLY A 461 -12.31 -20.23 -15.40
N ASP A 462 -12.64 -20.53 -16.66
CA ASP A 462 -12.01 -21.59 -17.45
C ASP A 462 -10.53 -21.31 -17.74
N THR A 463 -10.13 -20.05 -17.64
CA THR A 463 -8.75 -19.62 -17.77
C THR A 463 -8.29 -18.95 -16.47
N ALA A 464 -7.13 -19.36 -15.96
CA ALA A 464 -6.57 -18.84 -14.73
C ALA A 464 -6.16 -17.37 -14.87
N VAL A 465 -6.75 -16.48 -14.08
CA VAL A 465 -6.44 -15.03 -14.07
C VAL A 465 -4.95 -14.78 -13.77
N GLY A 466 -4.40 -15.55 -12.84
CA GLY A 466 -3.01 -15.43 -12.44
C GLY A 466 -2.00 -15.60 -13.59
N ARG A 467 -2.40 -16.24 -14.69
CA ARG A 467 -1.57 -16.40 -15.89
C ARG A 467 -1.25 -15.07 -16.59
N TYR A 468 -2.13 -14.08 -16.47
CA TYR A 468 -1.97 -12.75 -17.10
C TYR A 468 -1.28 -11.73 -16.19
N LEU A 469 -0.92 -12.12 -14.98
CA LEU A 469 -0.18 -11.31 -14.02
C LEU A 469 1.18 -11.97 -13.74
N PRO A 470 2.30 -11.22 -13.77
CA PRO A 470 3.62 -11.80 -13.58
C PRO A 470 3.87 -12.26 -12.14
N SER A 471 4.69 -13.28 -11.97
CA SER A 471 5.30 -13.64 -10.69
C SER A 471 6.79 -13.31 -10.73
N LEU A 472 7.22 -12.39 -9.88
CA LEU A 472 8.58 -11.87 -9.92
C LEU A 472 9.42 -12.27 -8.69
N VAL A 473 8.89 -13.12 -7.81
CA VAL A 473 9.64 -13.68 -6.69
C VAL A 473 10.65 -14.73 -7.16
N GLN A 474 10.24 -15.60 -8.07
CA GLN A 474 11.10 -16.57 -8.76
C GLN A 474 10.68 -16.65 -10.24
N PRO A 475 11.02 -15.60 -11.04
CA PRO A 475 10.50 -15.50 -12.38
C PRO A 475 11.21 -16.45 -13.35
N ASP A 476 10.42 -17.09 -14.20
CA ASP A 476 10.89 -17.67 -15.45
C ASP A 476 10.91 -16.62 -16.58
N PRO A 477 11.45 -16.95 -17.78
CA PRO A 477 11.48 -16.01 -18.89
C PRO A 477 10.10 -15.52 -19.36
N VAL A 478 9.03 -16.30 -19.22
CA VAL A 478 7.67 -15.90 -19.60
C VAL A 478 7.16 -14.84 -18.62
N GLU A 479 7.34 -15.06 -17.33
CA GLU A 479 6.95 -14.12 -16.27
C GLU A 479 7.63 -12.74 -16.43
N ILE A 480 8.91 -12.72 -16.85
CA ILE A 480 9.62 -11.49 -17.15
C ILE A 480 8.99 -10.77 -18.34
N ARG A 481 8.65 -11.50 -19.42
CA ARG A 481 7.98 -10.92 -20.60
C ARG A 481 6.62 -10.32 -20.24
N VAL A 482 5.83 -11.04 -19.44
CA VAL A 482 4.54 -10.55 -18.95
C VAL A 482 4.71 -9.26 -18.14
N ALA A 483 5.71 -9.18 -17.25
CA ALA A 483 6.01 -7.96 -16.51
C ALA A 483 6.39 -6.78 -17.41
N VAL A 484 7.21 -7.01 -18.44
CA VAL A 484 7.61 -5.99 -19.42
C VAL A 484 6.38 -5.48 -20.19
N VAL A 485 5.46 -6.36 -20.61
CA VAL A 485 4.23 -5.94 -21.30
C VAL A 485 3.37 -5.06 -20.40
N TRP A 486 3.18 -5.41 -19.14
CA TRP A 486 2.46 -4.56 -18.18
C TRP A 486 3.13 -3.20 -17.96
N ALA A 487 4.47 -3.19 -17.89
CA ALA A 487 5.22 -1.94 -17.78
C ALA A 487 5.04 -1.07 -19.03
N MET A 488 5.14 -1.64 -20.23
CA MET A 488 4.91 -0.93 -21.50
C MET A 488 3.48 -0.41 -21.61
N ALA A 489 2.48 -1.24 -21.26
CA ALA A 489 1.08 -0.84 -21.27
C ALA A 489 0.83 0.32 -20.28
N THR A 490 1.45 0.28 -19.11
CA THR A 490 1.37 1.35 -18.11
C THR A 490 1.99 2.65 -18.63
N VAL A 491 3.19 2.59 -19.20
CA VAL A 491 3.86 3.76 -19.81
C VAL A 491 3.01 4.33 -20.95
N LEU A 492 2.48 3.48 -21.82
CA LEU A 492 1.62 3.89 -22.92
C LEU A 492 0.34 4.58 -22.41
N LEU A 493 -0.32 4.02 -21.39
CA LEU A 493 -1.49 4.66 -20.77
C LEU A 493 -1.15 6.04 -20.20
N ILE A 494 0.00 6.21 -19.56
CA ILE A 494 0.45 7.51 -19.03
C ILE A 494 0.74 8.51 -20.16
N VAL A 495 1.37 8.07 -21.25
CA VAL A 495 1.63 8.93 -22.40
C VAL A 495 0.32 9.38 -23.06
N LEU A 496 -0.59 8.46 -23.29
CA LEU A 496 -1.91 8.74 -23.87
C LEU A 496 -2.77 9.62 -22.97
N ASP A 497 -2.70 9.44 -21.65
CA ASP A 497 -3.33 10.32 -20.67
C ASP A 497 -2.83 11.78 -20.80
N ARG A 498 -1.53 11.98 -21.04
CA ARG A 498 -0.98 13.31 -21.29
C ARG A 498 -1.47 13.92 -22.59
N LEU A 499 -1.62 13.11 -23.63
CA LEU A 499 -2.18 13.56 -24.91
C LEU A 499 -3.68 13.88 -24.75
N ALA A 500 -4.42 13.13 -23.93
CA ALA A 500 -5.83 13.38 -23.63
C ALA A 500 -6.05 14.73 -22.93
N VAL A 501 -5.10 15.19 -22.10
CA VAL A 501 -5.14 16.52 -21.48
C VAL A 501 -5.02 17.64 -22.54
N ARG A 502 -4.33 17.36 -23.65
CA ARG A 502 -4.04 18.34 -24.71
C ARG A 502 -4.97 18.24 -25.92
N ARG A 503 -5.58 17.06 -26.17
CA ARG A 503 -6.33 16.75 -27.40
C ARG A 503 -7.64 16.04 -27.09
N ASP A 504 -8.77 16.62 -27.48
CA ASP A 504 -10.10 16.07 -27.28
C ASP A 504 -10.36 14.69 -27.93
N PRO A 505 -9.83 14.34 -29.12
CA PRO A 505 -10.04 13.01 -29.68
C PRO A 505 -9.51 11.88 -28.81
N VAL A 506 -8.32 12.04 -28.21
CA VAL A 506 -7.75 11.03 -27.30
C VAL A 506 -8.57 10.90 -26.02
N ASP A 507 -9.09 12.01 -25.49
CA ASP A 507 -10.01 11.98 -24.35
C ASP A 507 -11.34 11.27 -24.70
N ALA A 508 -11.81 11.36 -25.95
CA ALA A 508 -12.99 10.63 -26.39
C ALA A 508 -12.80 9.10 -26.34
N TRP A 509 -11.61 8.59 -26.67
CA TRP A 509 -11.27 7.17 -26.52
C TRP A 509 -11.28 6.72 -25.07
N PHE A 510 -10.71 7.49 -24.16
CA PHE A 510 -10.82 7.22 -22.73
C PHE A 510 -12.27 7.26 -22.23
N ARG A 511 -13.09 8.16 -22.76
CA ARG A 511 -14.54 8.23 -22.46
C ARG A 511 -15.29 6.98 -22.88
N GLY A 512 -14.97 6.46 -24.06
CA GLY A 512 -15.63 5.29 -24.66
C GLY A 512 -15.18 3.94 -24.08
N MET A 513 -14.34 3.91 -23.04
CA MET A 513 -13.68 2.69 -22.52
C MET A 513 -12.76 1.99 -23.55
N GLY A 514 -12.62 2.52 -24.77
CA GLY A 514 -11.94 1.83 -25.86
C GLY A 514 -10.47 1.55 -25.56
N LEU A 515 -9.74 2.57 -25.11
CA LEU A 515 -8.28 2.45 -24.95
C LEU A 515 -7.85 1.51 -23.82
N PRO A 516 -8.35 1.61 -22.58
CA PRO A 516 -8.00 0.66 -21.53
C PRO A 516 -8.38 -0.78 -21.88
N VAL A 517 -9.54 -0.98 -22.52
CA VAL A 517 -9.99 -2.30 -22.96
C VAL A 517 -9.08 -2.85 -24.07
N LEU A 518 -8.72 -2.05 -25.07
CA LEU A 518 -7.80 -2.48 -26.13
C LEU A 518 -6.44 -2.89 -25.59
N LEU A 519 -5.91 -2.18 -24.60
CA LEU A 519 -4.65 -2.53 -23.96
C LEU A 519 -4.75 -3.82 -23.15
N LEU A 520 -5.85 -4.05 -22.42
CA LEU A 520 -6.08 -5.31 -21.72
C LEU A 520 -6.21 -6.48 -22.70
N VAL A 521 -6.92 -6.29 -23.83
CA VAL A 521 -7.02 -7.27 -24.90
C VAL A 521 -5.66 -7.56 -25.51
N ALA A 522 -4.85 -6.53 -25.79
CA ALA A 522 -3.51 -6.71 -26.33
C ALA A 522 -2.59 -7.49 -25.37
N VAL A 523 -2.65 -7.18 -24.07
CA VAL A 523 -1.92 -7.94 -23.05
C VAL A 523 -2.36 -9.40 -23.06
N GLY A 524 -3.68 -9.65 -23.05
CA GLY A 524 -4.24 -11.01 -23.09
C GLY A 524 -3.77 -11.81 -24.31
N VAL A 525 -3.84 -11.22 -25.50
CA VAL A 525 -3.40 -11.85 -26.76
C VAL A 525 -1.89 -12.16 -26.74
N LEU A 526 -1.06 -11.24 -26.28
CA LEU A 526 0.39 -11.43 -26.21
C LEU A 526 0.78 -12.54 -25.24
N VAL A 527 0.13 -12.60 -24.07
CA VAL A 527 0.37 -13.65 -23.08
C VAL A 527 -0.06 -15.01 -23.62
N ASP A 528 -1.23 -15.09 -24.27
CA ASP A 528 -1.70 -16.33 -24.89
C ASP A 528 -0.80 -16.80 -26.04
N PHE A 529 -0.24 -15.87 -26.82
CA PHE A 529 0.71 -16.18 -27.87
C PHE A 529 1.99 -16.83 -27.30
N TRP A 530 2.59 -16.22 -26.28
CA TRP A 530 3.80 -16.76 -25.67
C TRP A 530 3.60 -18.07 -24.91
N ALA A 531 2.41 -18.33 -24.44
CA ALA A 531 2.12 -19.57 -23.75
C ALA A 531 1.86 -20.76 -24.68
N ARG A 532 1.73 -20.52 -26.01
CA ARG A 532 1.58 -21.55 -27.03
C ARG A 532 2.90 -21.95 -27.70
N GLY A 533 3.92 -21.13 -27.60
CA GLY A 533 5.29 -21.36 -28.11
C GLY A 533 6.27 -21.65 -27.01
#